data_061e89d336e98f7863412c82250401c1
#
_entry.id   061e89d336e98f7863412c82250401c1
#
_cell.length_a   1.000
_cell.length_b   1.000
_cell.length_c   1.000
_cell.angle_alpha   90.00
_cell.angle_beta   90.00
_cell.angle_gamma   90.00
#
_symmetry.space_group_name_H-M   'P 1'
#
loop_
_entity.id
_entity.type
_entity.pdbx_description
1 polymer ?
#
loop_
_entity_poly.entity_id
_entity_poly.type
_entity_poly.pdbx_seq_one_letter_code
_entity_poly.pdbx_strand_id
1 'polypeptide(L)'
;LDTSRGLGDVYKRQAIALAIGIGINLMSVPRLEKLSHFTTEPGSIFNESGVEIDPVEFCKSIANHYLFRESQFQEMGFSKIREIWMKRAANVGKEIVARTPSTEYRGVFDSIDEKGQLVLTNNMEQMKIAAAEIFFSNG
;
A
#
# COMPACT_ATOMS: atom_id res chain seq x y z
N LEU A 1 -40.93 1.62 33.91
CA LEU A 1 -39.55 1.21 33.59
C LEU A 1 -39.32 1.46 32.10
N ASP A 2 -38.65 2.56 31.83
CA ASP A 2 -38.27 3.00 30.48
C ASP A 2 -37.10 2.15 29.97
N THR A 3 -37.35 1.28 29.00
CA THR A 3 -36.35 0.42 28.35
C THR A 3 -35.93 0.94 26.98
N SER A 4 -36.09 2.23 26.73
CA SER A 4 -35.73 2.85 25.42
C SER A 4 -34.29 3.37 25.33
N ARG A 5 -33.39 2.96 26.24
CA ARG A 5 -31.96 3.26 26.14
C ARG A 5 -31.21 2.10 25.50
N GLY A 6 -30.96 2.16 24.21
CA GLY A 6 -29.99 1.21 23.63
C GLY A 6 -30.00 0.94 22.15
N LEU A 7 -30.73 1.66 21.33
CA LEU A 7 -30.71 1.43 19.86
C LEU A 7 -30.33 2.66 19.02
N GLY A 8 -29.82 3.71 19.66
CA GLY A 8 -29.63 5.02 19.02
C GLY A 8 -28.23 5.42 18.64
N ASP A 9 -27.17 4.60 18.77
CA ASP A 9 -25.82 5.15 18.57
C ASP A 9 -24.80 4.22 17.89
N VAL A 10 -25.25 3.39 17.00
CA VAL A 10 -24.35 2.79 16.01
C VAL A 10 -24.62 3.43 14.64
N TYR A 11 -24.70 4.76 14.59
CA TYR A 11 -24.47 5.44 13.34
C TYR A 11 -22.98 5.26 13.01
N LYS A 12 -22.72 4.28 12.16
CA LYS A 12 -21.45 4.08 11.46
C LYS A 12 -20.90 5.46 11.11
N ARG A 13 -19.77 5.83 11.68
CA ARG A 13 -18.99 6.97 11.22
C ARG A 13 -18.58 6.66 9.79
N GLN A 14 -19.39 7.04 8.83
CA GLN A 14 -19.01 6.97 7.43
C GLN A 14 -17.96 8.05 7.22
N ALA A 15 -16.83 7.66 6.63
CA ALA A 15 -15.85 8.64 6.21
C ALA A 15 -16.50 9.58 5.18
N ILE A 16 -16.55 10.87 5.50
CA ILE A 16 -17.13 11.90 4.63
C ILE A 16 -16.15 12.31 3.55
N ALA A 17 -14.83 12.18 3.84
CA ALA A 17 -13.75 12.50 2.94
C ALA A 17 -12.51 11.66 3.28
N LEU A 18 -11.69 11.42 2.26
CA LEU A 18 -10.38 10.77 2.38
C LEU A 18 -9.33 11.72 1.82
N ALA A 19 -8.32 12.05 2.65
CA ALA A 19 -7.13 12.77 2.20
C ALA A 19 -6.00 11.76 1.96
N ILE A 20 -5.44 11.76 0.75
CA ILE A 20 -4.35 10.87 0.36
C ILE A 20 -3.10 11.71 0.11
N GLY A 21 -2.03 11.48 0.90
CA GLY A 21 -0.71 12.08 0.68
C GLY A 21 0.20 11.10 -0.06
N ILE A 22 0.84 11.57 -1.12
CA ILE A 22 1.78 10.78 -1.91
C ILE A 22 3.08 11.58 -2.06
N GLY A 23 4.22 10.97 -1.66
CA GLY A 23 5.55 11.53 -1.87
C GLY A 23 6.30 10.78 -2.96
N ILE A 24 6.79 11.49 -3.97
CA ILE A 24 7.55 10.91 -5.09
C ILE A 24 8.75 11.79 -5.40
N ASN A 25 9.92 11.17 -5.51
CA ASN A 25 11.14 11.83 -5.96
C ASN A 25 11.10 11.96 -7.50
N LEU A 26 10.87 13.15 -8.02
CA LEU A 26 10.82 13.39 -9.47
C LEU A 26 12.22 13.51 -10.05
N MET A 27 13.04 14.43 -9.55
CA MET A 27 14.34 14.80 -10.14
C MET A 27 15.53 14.21 -9.39
N SER A 28 15.48 14.18 -8.07
CA SER A 28 16.62 13.79 -7.24
C SER A 28 16.17 13.01 -6.01
N VAL A 29 17.09 12.31 -5.41
CA VAL A 29 16.88 11.58 -4.15
C VAL A 29 17.45 12.34 -2.97
N PRO A 30 16.94 12.15 -1.74
CA PRO A 30 17.57 12.66 -0.53
C PRO A 30 18.98 12.13 -0.37
N ARG A 31 19.88 12.89 0.29
CA ARG A 31 21.24 12.42 0.56
C ARG A 31 21.23 11.20 1.48
N LEU A 32 21.99 10.18 1.12
CA LEU A 32 22.07 8.88 1.80
C LEU A 32 22.41 8.96 3.30
N GLU A 33 23.14 10.00 3.74
CA GLU A 33 23.50 10.19 5.16
C GLU A 33 22.29 10.25 6.11
N LYS A 34 21.10 10.55 5.59
CA LYS A 34 19.84 10.59 6.35
C LYS A 34 19.02 9.31 6.23
N LEU A 35 19.49 8.31 5.47
CA LEU A 35 18.71 7.15 5.06
C LEU A 35 19.22 5.83 5.64
N SER A 36 20.02 5.87 6.71
CA SER A 36 20.67 4.70 7.34
C SER A 36 19.72 3.58 7.80
N HIS A 37 18.41 3.78 7.71
CA HIS A 37 17.40 2.80 8.12
C HIS A 37 16.62 2.17 6.96
N PHE A 38 16.88 2.58 5.71
CA PHE A 38 16.19 2.00 4.56
C PHE A 38 17.00 0.84 3.97
N THR A 39 16.34 -0.28 3.72
CA THR A 39 16.94 -1.47 3.12
C THR A 39 17.03 -1.37 1.58
N THR A 40 16.34 -0.41 0.99
CA THR A 40 16.32 -0.17 -0.46
C THR A 40 16.79 1.24 -0.74
N GLU A 41 17.73 1.40 -1.67
CA GLU A 41 18.17 2.72 -2.10
C GLU A 41 17.00 3.49 -2.74
N PRO A 42 16.81 4.77 -2.37
CA PRO A 42 15.78 5.58 -2.98
C PRO A 42 16.14 5.93 -4.43
N GLY A 43 15.19 5.79 -5.34
CA GLY A 43 15.28 6.24 -6.72
C GLY A 43 14.54 7.55 -6.96
N SER A 44 14.78 8.18 -8.11
CA SER A 44 13.93 9.23 -8.65
C SER A 44 13.49 8.87 -10.07
N ILE A 45 12.36 9.44 -10.50
CA ILE A 45 11.88 9.16 -11.87
C ILE A 45 12.92 9.55 -12.90
N PHE A 46 13.57 10.69 -12.72
CA PHE A 46 14.60 11.16 -13.65
C PHE A 46 15.80 10.21 -13.69
N ASN A 47 16.30 9.75 -12.53
CA ASN A 47 17.45 8.85 -12.49
C ASN A 47 17.17 7.50 -13.15
N GLU A 48 15.94 7.00 -13.01
CA GLU A 48 15.56 5.68 -13.53
C GLU A 48 15.15 5.71 -15.02
N SER A 49 14.56 6.81 -15.48
CA SER A 49 13.96 6.89 -16.81
C SER A 49 14.62 7.90 -17.74
N GLY A 50 15.42 8.84 -17.23
CA GLY A 50 15.94 9.99 -17.97
C GLY A 50 14.88 11.04 -18.34
N VAL A 51 13.63 10.89 -17.85
CA VAL A 51 12.52 11.78 -18.21
C VAL A 51 12.36 12.85 -17.15
N GLU A 52 12.44 14.11 -17.57
CA GLU A 52 12.10 15.26 -16.73
C GLU A 52 10.59 15.47 -16.75
N ILE A 53 9.98 15.52 -15.56
CA ILE A 53 8.53 15.62 -15.42
C ILE A 53 8.17 16.88 -14.63
N ASP A 54 7.28 17.70 -15.18
CA ASP A 54 6.68 18.81 -14.47
C ASP A 54 5.81 18.32 -13.30
N PRO A 55 6.03 18.80 -12.07
CA PRO A 55 5.27 18.32 -10.91
C PRO A 55 3.77 18.53 -11.00
N VAL A 56 3.31 19.61 -11.65
CA VAL A 56 1.88 19.91 -11.78
C VAL A 56 1.22 18.94 -12.76
N GLU A 57 1.86 18.71 -13.91
CA GLU A 57 1.36 17.73 -14.89
C GLU A 57 1.39 16.31 -14.33
N PHE A 58 2.40 15.98 -13.54
CA PHE A 58 2.46 14.69 -12.85
C PHE A 58 1.31 14.54 -11.84
N CYS A 59 1.03 15.57 -11.05
CA CYS A 59 -0.09 15.57 -10.11
C CYS A 59 -1.44 15.39 -10.83
N LYS A 60 -1.67 16.08 -11.95
CA LYS A 60 -2.86 15.90 -12.79
C LYS A 60 -2.98 14.46 -13.30
N SER A 61 -1.87 13.88 -13.74
CA SER A 61 -1.83 12.49 -14.21
C SER A 61 -2.22 11.52 -13.09
N ILE A 62 -1.67 11.68 -11.88
CA ILE A 62 -2.03 10.86 -10.72
C ILE A 62 -3.53 11.00 -10.40
N ALA A 63 -4.06 12.23 -10.37
CA ALA A 63 -5.46 12.48 -10.08
C ALA A 63 -6.38 11.77 -11.09
N ASN A 64 -6.07 11.86 -12.37
CA ASN A 64 -6.85 11.18 -13.42
C ASN A 64 -6.80 9.65 -13.29
N HIS A 65 -5.63 9.10 -12.98
CA HIS A 65 -5.49 7.67 -12.76
C HIS A 65 -6.22 7.21 -11.49
N TYR A 66 -6.22 8.04 -10.45
CA TYR A 66 -6.98 7.76 -9.23
C TYR A 66 -8.49 7.71 -9.51
N LEU A 67 -9.05 8.73 -10.17
CA LEU A 67 -10.46 8.77 -10.54
C LEU A 67 -10.88 7.55 -11.37
N PHE A 68 -10.04 7.14 -12.32
CA PHE A 68 -10.30 5.93 -13.09
C PHE A 68 -10.31 4.66 -12.23
N ARG A 69 -9.39 4.54 -11.26
CA ARG A 69 -9.36 3.41 -10.33
C ARG A 69 -10.53 3.44 -9.34
N GLU A 70 -10.93 4.62 -8.90
CA GLU A 70 -12.09 4.79 -8.04
C GLU A 70 -13.37 4.33 -8.74
N SER A 71 -13.58 4.73 -10.00
CA SER A 71 -14.70 4.23 -10.82
C SER A 71 -14.70 2.70 -10.92
N GLN A 72 -13.55 2.10 -11.22
CA GLN A 72 -13.42 0.63 -11.25
C GLN A 72 -13.75 -0.01 -9.89
N PHE A 73 -13.32 0.62 -8.79
CA PHE A 73 -13.63 0.13 -7.45
C PHE A 73 -15.13 0.20 -7.15
N GLN A 74 -15.80 1.28 -7.53
CA GLN A 74 -17.24 1.44 -7.34
C GLN A 74 -18.05 0.44 -8.17
N GLU A 75 -17.63 0.17 -9.41
CA GLU A 75 -18.34 -0.72 -10.32
C GLU A 75 -18.06 -2.22 -10.06
N MET A 76 -16.81 -2.56 -9.76
CA MET A 76 -16.33 -3.97 -9.72
C MET A 76 -15.85 -4.41 -8.33
N GLY A 77 -15.82 -3.49 -7.37
CA GLY A 77 -15.34 -3.75 -6.02
C GLY A 77 -13.82 -3.90 -5.90
N PHE A 78 -13.36 -4.21 -4.68
CA PHE A 78 -11.95 -4.33 -4.35
C PHE A 78 -11.23 -5.46 -5.12
N SER A 79 -11.92 -6.53 -5.47
CA SER A 79 -11.34 -7.69 -6.17
C SER A 79 -10.62 -7.28 -7.46
N LYS A 80 -11.20 -6.33 -8.22
CA LYS A 80 -10.59 -5.82 -9.46
C LYS A 80 -9.32 -4.99 -9.19
N ILE A 81 -9.36 -4.14 -8.18
CA ILE A 81 -8.18 -3.36 -7.77
C ILE A 81 -7.07 -4.30 -7.29
N ARG A 82 -7.41 -5.31 -6.48
CA ARG A 82 -6.49 -6.34 -6.00
C ARG A 82 -5.82 -7.09 -7.16
N GLU A 83 -6.60 -7.55 -8.14
CA GLU A 83 -6.07 -8.23 -9.34
C GLU A 83 -5.02 -7.37 -10.08
N ILE A 84 -5.36 -6.10 -10.31
CA ILE A 84 -4.48 -5.16 -11.02
C ILE A 84 -3.22 -4.88 -10.20
N TRP A 85 -3.34 -4.75 -8.88
CA TRP A 85 -2.22 -4.54 -7.98
C TRP A 85 -1.30 -5.75 -7.95
N MET A 86 -1.85 -6.95 -7.81
CA MET A 86 -1.07 -8.20 -7.77
C MET A 86 -0.25 -8.43 -9.03
N LYS A 87 -0.74 -8.03 -10.21
CA LYS A 87 0.01 -8.10 -11.48
C LYS A 87 1.28 -7.22 -11.49
N ARG A 88 1.37 -6.24 -10.58
CA ARG A 88 2.48 -5.28 -10.49
C ARG A 88 3.26 -5.38 -9.19
N ALA A 89 2.78 -6.18 -8.26
CA ALA A 89 3.41 -6.35 -6.97
C ALA A 89 4.83 -6.94 -7.14
N ALA A 90 5.81 -6.25 -6.56
CA ALA A 90 7.18 -6.73 -6.52
C ALA A 90 7.32 -7.87 -5.51
N ASN A 91 8.26 -8.78 -5.78
CA ASN A 91 8.66 -9.86 -4.87
C ASN A 91 7.57 -10.88 -4.49
N VAL A 92 6.48 -10.98 -5.24
CA VAL A 92 5.55 -12.11 -5.11
C VAL A 92 6.31 -13.42 -5.32
N GLY A 93 6.11 -14.38 -4.43
CA GLY A 93 6.82 -15.66 -4.43
C GLY A 93 8.23 -15.62 -3.81
N LYS A 94 8.68 -14.46 -3.29
CA LYS A 94 9.97 -14.32 -2.61
C LYS A 94 9.78 -14.14 -1.11
N GLU A 95 10.80 -14.51 -0.35
CA GLU A 95 10.82 -14.24 1.09
C GLU A 95 10.92 -12.74 1.37
N ILE A 96 10.07 -12.26 2.27
CA ILE A 96 10.06 -10.88 2.76
C ILE A 96 9.92 -10.86 4.28
N VAL A 97 10.25 -9.72 4.86
CA VAL A 97 10.04 -9.44 6.28
C VAL A 97 8.99 -8.35 6.41
N ALA A 98 7.94 -8.62 7.15
CA ALA A 98 6.88 -7.65 7.47
C ALA A 98 6.95 -7.28 8.95
N ARG A 99 7.10 -5.99 9.27
CA ARG A 99 7.17 -5.50 10.64
C ARG A 99 5.92 -4.73 11.00
N THR A 100 5.34 -5.11 12.11
CA THR A 100 4.31 -4.34 12.79
C THR A 100 4.93 -3.65 14.02
N PRO A 101 4.24 -2.74 14.71
CA PRO A 101 4.78 -2.13 15.92
C PRO A 101 5.18 -3.12 17.02
N SER A 102 4.62 -4.32 17.02
CA SER A 102 4.82 -5.32 18.08
C SER A 102 5.52 -6.60 17.62
N THR A 103 5.58 -6.88 16.32
CA THR A 103 6.00 -8.20 15.83
C THR A 103 6.63 -8.12 14.45
N GLU A 104 7.66 -8.93 14.23
CA GLU A 104 8.25 -9.19 12.93
C GLU A 104 7.76 -10.54 12.39
N TYR A 105 7.29 -10.56 11.16
CA TYR A 105 6.85 -11.74 10.43
C TYR A 105 7.76 -11.99 9.26
N ARG A 106 8.18 -13.22 9.05
CA ARG A 106 9.02 -13.63 7.93
C ARG A 106 8.34 -14.75 7.18
N GLY A 107 8.30 -14.65 5.86
CA GLY A 107 7.70 -15.66 5.02
C GLY A 107 7.72 -15.29 3.55
N VAL A 108 7.27 -16.21 2.71
CA VAL A 108 7.11 -15.99 1.28
C VAL A 108 5.88 -15.12 1.06
N PHE A 109 6.04 -14.04 0.32
CA PHE A 109 4.93 -13.17 -0.08
C PHE A 109 4.03 -13.91 -1.07
N ASP A 110 2.88 -14.34 -0.64
CA ASP A 110 1.92 -15.05 -1.46
C ASP A 110 0.99 -14.09 -2.21
N SER A 111 0.28 -13.26 -1.47
CA SER A 111 -0.74 -12.37 -2.03
C SER A 111 -1.16 -11.28 -1.04
N ILE A 112 -2.13 -10.47 -1.44
CA ILE A 112 -3.01 -9.73 -0.53
C ILE A 112 -4.40 -10.37 -0.57
N ASP A 113 -5.07 -10.46 0.57
CA ASP A 113 -6.40 -11.08 0.65
C ASP A 113 -7.53 -10.13 0.22
N GLU A 114 -8.78 -10.57 0.32
CA GLU A 114 -9.96 -9.79 -0.05
C GLU A 114 -10.18 -8.53 0.80
N LYS A 115 -9.53 -8.44 1.96
CA LYS A 115 -9.55 -7.28 2.85
C LYS A 115 -8.33 -6.37 2.69
N GLY A 116 -7.44 -6.70 1.74
CA GLY A 116 -6.18 -5.99 1.53
C GLY A 116 -5.09 -6.35 2.54
N GLN A 117 -5.25 -7.42 3.31
CA GLN A 117 -4.23 -7.89 4.24
C GLN A 117 -3.12 -8.61 3.49
N LEU A 118 -1.87 -8.38 3.88
CA LEU A 118 -0.72 -9.12 3.38
C LEU A 118 -0.83 -10.59 3.78
N VAL A 119 -0.64 -11.49 2.84
CA VAL A 119 -0.60 -12.94 3.07
C VAL A 119 0.84 -13.42 2.89
N LEU A 120 1.43 -13.92 3.97
CA LEU A 120 2.73 -14.60 3.97
C LEU A 120 2.53 -16.08 4.22
N THR A 121 3.33 -16.91 3.56
CA THR A 121 3.39 -18.36 3.81
C THR A 121 4.72 -18.72 4.43
N ASN A 122 4.69 -19.41 5.56
CA ASN A 122 5.87 -19.95 6.22
C ASN A 122 5.54 -21.38 6.69
N ASN A 123 6.39 -22.36 6.33
CA ASN A 123 6.22 -23.78 6.71
C ASN A 123 4.78 -24.33 6.45
N MET A 124 4.18 -23.99 5.31
CA MET A 124 2.81 -24.34 4.90
C MET A 124 1.70 -23.64 5.72
N GLU A 125 2.04 -22.78 6.66
CA GLU A 125 1.06 -21.96 7.37
C GLU A 125 0.94 -20.58 6.73
N GLN A 126 -0.28 -20.10 6.57
CA GLN A 126 -0.55 -18.76 6.08
C GLN A 126 -0.78 -17.78 7.23
N MET A 127 -0.07 -16.67 7.17
CA MET A 127 -0.22 -15.55 8.10
C MET A 127 -0.85 -14.38 7.36
N LYS A 128 -1.87 -13.73 7.97
CA LYS A 128 -2.53 -12.54 7.45
C LYS A 128 -2.20 -11.33 8.30
N ILE A 129 -1.66 -10.29 7.68
CA ILE A 129 -1.15 -9.11 8.37
C ILE A 129 -1.87 -7.88 7.86
N ALA A 130 -2.60 -7.19 8.74
CA ALA A 130 -3.48 -6.07 8.35
C ALA A 130 -2.72 -4.80 7.96
N ALA A 131 -1.59 -4.52 8.61
CA ALA A 131 -0.72 -3.38 8.30
C ALA A 131 0.70 -3.68 8.76
N ALA A 132 1.68 -3.43 7.91
CA ALA A 132 3.09 -3.65 8.21
C ALA A 132 4.00 -2.77 7.35
N GLU A 133 5.20 -2.51 7.84
CA GLU A 133 6.32 -2.09 7.00
C GLU A 133 6.96 -3.32 6.35
N ILE A 134 7.24 -3.24 5.07
CA ILE A 134 7.80 -4.35 4.30
C ILE A 134 9.29 -4.11 4.05
N PHE A 135 10.09 -5.11 4.38
CA PHE A 135 11.52 -5.14 4.10
C PHE A 135 11.80 -6.29 3.15
N PHE A 136 12.49 -5.97 2.08
CA PHE A 136 12.95 -6.99 1.14
C PHE A 136 14.31 -7.49 1.60
N SER A 137 14.49 -8.81 1.68
CA SER A 137 15.82 -9.39 1.84
C SER A 137 16.58 -9.12 0.54
N ASN A 138 17.67 -8.36 0.64
CA ASN A 138 18.60 -8.25 -0.47
C ASN A 138 19.20 -9.65 -0.70
N GLY A 139 18.84 -10.27 -1.84
CA GLY A 139 19.41 -11.51 -2.30
C GLY A 139 20.84 -11.30 -2.81
#